data_22fe8d569bad43b7c8aa730656627618
#
_entry.id   22fe8d569bad43b7c8aa730656627618
#
_cell.length_a   1.000
_cell.length_b   1.000
_cell.length_c   1.000
_cell.angle_alpha   90.00
_cell.angle_beta   90.00
_cell.angle_gamma   90.00
#
_symmetry.space_group_name_H-M   'P 1'
#
loop_
_entity.id
_entity.type
_entity.pdbx_description
1 polymer ?
#
loop_
_entity_poly.entity_id
_entity_poly.type
_entity_poly.pdbx_seq_one_letter_code
_entity_poly.pdbx_strand_id
1 'polypeptide(L)'
;MNGQERIAAIKASAGWATLTARHQEFVNSVEEWVKTRPLTLGQESWVERVEKLVANPVDPNWFDFNNEENQKKRAYAIQHYAYTGFYHVQTSRMKEDATYMPDKEIWERMWANKYINAAFKRWTAGARFKIGDMVVNKYHTAYYGKIAVVEHVSWNGSGWTYNALPLSPGEYYNNQKMQMIEEKHFLPASNRNLKNRI
;
A
#
# COMPACT_ATOMS: atom_id res chain seq x y z
N MET A 1 28.23 -29.62 7.06
CA MET A 1 27.30 -29.73 8.21
C MET A 1 26.13 -30.58 7.77
N ASN A 2 25.75 -31.58 8.56
CA ASN A 2 24.54 -32.35 8.34
C ASN A 2 23.29 -31.57 8.82
N GLY A 3 22.09 -32.06 8.50
CA GLY A 3 20.85 -31.33 8.85
C GLY A 3 20.70 -31.08 10.38
N GLN A 4 21.09 -32.02 11.22
CA GLN A 4 21.01 -31.88 12.68
C GLN A 4 21.96 -30.78 13.21
N GLU A 5 23.19 -30.72 12.69
CA GLU A 5 24.17 -29.70 13.05
C GLU A 5 23.71 -28.30 12.64
N ARG A 6 23.09 -28.18 11.45
CA ARG A 6 22.52 -26.90 10.98
C ARG A 6 21.39 -26.41 11.85
N ILE A 7 20.45 -27.29 12.20
CA ILE A 7 19.32 -26.94 13.09
C ILE A 7 19.81 -26.55 14.48
N ALA A 8 20.77 -27.30 15.05
CA ALA A 8 21.37 -26.97 16.33
C ALA A 8 22.08 -25.58 16.29
N ALA A 9 22.83 -25.31 15.23
CA ALA A 9 23.49 -24.00 15.05
C ALA A 9 22.49 -22.83 14.95
N ILE A 10 21.38 -23.00 14.23
CA ILE A 10 20.30 -22.01 14.17
C ILE A 10 19.77 -21.71 15.58
N LYS A 11 19.43 -22.75 16.35
CA LYS A 11 18.84 -22.60 17.70
C LYS A 11 19.82 -22.01 18.72
N ALA A 12 21.10 -22.27 18.55
CA ALA A 12 22.17 -21.71 19.41
C ALA A 12 22.58 -20.28 19.04
N SER A 13 22.11 -19.76 17.90
CA SER A 13 22.49 -18.42 17.45
C SER A 13 21.79 -17.31 18.23
N ALA A 14 22.44 -16.16 18.38
CA ALA A 14 21.82 -14.96 18.97
C ALA A 14 20.59 -14.48 18.19
N GLY A 15 20.53 -14.77 16.88
CA GLY A 15 19.40 -14.44 16.02
C GLY A 15 18.15 -15.30 16.22
N TRP A 16 18.26 -16.41 16.99
CA TRP A 16 17.11 -17.29 17.23
C TRP A 16 15.90 -16.56 17.83
N ALA A 17 16.15 -15.71 18.85
CA ALA A 17 15.10 -14.97 19.53
C ALA A 17 14.43 -13.90 18.65
N THR A 18 15.07 -13.49 17.56
CA THR A 18 14.54 -12.48 16.62
C THR A 18 13.70 -13.08 15.49
N LEU A 19 13.69 -14.41 15.38
CA LEU A 19 12.88 -15.10 14.38
C LEU A 19 11.38 -14.99 14.70
N THR A 20 10.57 -14.89 13.67
CA THR A 20 9.11 -14.98 13.81
C THR A 20 8.68 -16.34 14.35
N ALA A 21 7.54 -16.41 15.05
CA ALA A 21 6.98 -17.66 15.55
C ALA A 21 6.92 -18.75 14.46
N ARG A 22 6.52 -18.38 13.23
CA ARG A 22 6.46 -19.29 12.09
C ARG A 22 7.83 -19.91 11.73
N HIS A 23 8.90 -19.11 11.76
CA HIS A 23 10.25 -19.65 11.51
C HIS A 23 10.70 -20.57 12.63
N GLN A 24 10.43 -20.22 13.89
CA GLN A 24 10.75 -21.07 15.06
C GLN A 24 9.98 -22.38 15.03
N GLU A 25 8.66 -22.34 14.73
CA GLU A 25 7.82 -23.54 14.57
C GLU A 25 8.35 -24.45 13.45
N PHE A 26 8.72 -23.86 12.31
CA PHE A 26 9.33 -24.61 11.20
C PHE A 26 10.62 -25.32 11.66
N VAL A 27 11.56 -24.60 12.28
CA VAL A 27 12.83 -25.17 12.76
C VAL A 27 12.58 -26.29 13.76
N ASN A 28 11.65 -26.09 14.70
CA ASN A 28 11.28 -27.13 15.69
C ASN A 28 10.67 -28.37 15.00
N SER A 29 9.84 -28.20 13.99
CA SER A 29 9.27 -29.33 13.24
C SER A 29 10.32 -30.10 12.45
N VAL A 30 11.29 -29.39 11.87
CA VAL A 30 12.38 -29.99 11.10
C VAL A 30 13.41 -30.64 12.01
N GLU A 31 13.60 -30.17 13.24
CA GLU A 31 14.50 -30.79 14.23
C GLU A 31 14.15 -32.26 14.47
N GLU A 32 12.88 -32.57 14.63
CA GLU A 32 12.44 -33.96 14.80
C GLU A 32 12.61 -34.78 13.52
N TRP A 33 12.37 -34.14 12.36
CA TRP A 33 12.52 -34.80 11.07
C TRP A 33 13.97 -35.23 10.79
N VAL A 34 14.96 -34.38 11.04
CA VAL A 34 16.37 -34.63 10.71
C VAL A 34 17.03 -35.68 11.62
N LYS A 35 16.37 -36.10 12.68
CA LYS A 35 16.84 -37.24 13.54
C LYS A 35 16.81 -38.56 12.75
N THR A 36 15.88 -38.74 11.84
CA THR A 36 15.64 -40.02 11.17
C THR A 36 15.74 -39.94 9.64
N ARG A 37 15.73 -38.77 9.05
CA ARG A 37 15.65 -38.57 7.60
C ARG A 37 16.47 -37.37 7.15
N PRO A 38 17.01 -37.36 5.93
CA PRO A 38 17.62 -36.18 5.34
C PRO A 38 16.56 -35.11 5.06
N LEU A 39 16.99 -33.85 4.99
CA LEU A 39 16.15 -32.75 4.54
C LEU A 39 15.68 -32.96 3.10
N THR A 40 14.45 -32.64 2.82
CA THR A 40 13.96 -32.50 1.45
C THR A 40 14.47 -31.19 0.83
N LEU A 41 14.52 -31.08 -0.51
CA LEU A 41 14.94 -29.85 -1.19
C LEU A 41 14.16 -28.61 -0.72
N GLY A 42 12.86 -28.76 -0.47
CA GLY A 42 12.04 -27.68 0.07
C GLY A 42 12.44 -27.27 1.49
N GLN A 43 12.72 -28.25 2.35
CA GLN A 43 13.20 -27.99 3.71
C GLN A 43 14.59 -27.39 3.71
N GLU A 44 15.50 -27.84 2.86
CA GLU A 44 16.84 -27.24 2.71
C GLU A 44 16.77 -25.77 2.37
N SER A 45 15.97 -25.40 1.37
CA SER A 45 15.77 -24.00 0.98
C SER A 45 15.24 -23.13 2.14
N TRP A 46 14.34 -23.68 2.95
CA TRP A 46 13.83 -22.99 4.14
C TRP A 46 14.88 -22.89 5.25
N VAL A 47 15.64 -23.93 5.49
CA VAL A 47 16.74 -23.92 6.47
C VAL A 47 17.80 -22.89 6.08
N GLU A 48 18.23 -22.85 4.81
CA GLU A 48 19.15 -21.82 4.30
C GLU A 48 18.62 -20.40 4.50
N ARG A 49 17.33 -20.19 4.29
CA ARG A 49 16.69 -18.91 4.56
C ARG A 49 16.76 -18.53 6.03
N VAL A 50 16.47 -19.47 6.91
CA VAL A 50 16.51 -19.23 8.36
C VAL A 50 17.95 -19.00 8.83
N GLU A 51 18.94 -19.72 8.30
CA GLU A 51 20.37 -19.47 8.56
C GLU A 51 20.78 -18.03 8.20
N LYS A 52 20.32 -17.52 7.07
CA LYS A 52 20.57 -16.12 6.68
C LYS A 52 19.91 -15.13 7.64
N LEU A 53 18.70 -15.44 8.12
CA LEU A 53 17.98 -14.59 9.07
C LEU A 53 18.67 -14.55 10.43
N VAL A 54 19.15 -15.68 10.95
CA VAL A 54 19.86 -15.70 12.26
C VAL A 54 21.27 -15.15 12.18
N ALA A 55 21.92 -15.24 11.00
CA ALA A 55 23.23 -14.64 10.76
C ALA A 55 23.14 -13.10 10.65
N ASN A 56 22.02 -12.59 10.15
CA ASN A 56 21.74 -11.18 10.02
C ASN A 56 20.39 -10.87 10.67
N PRO A 57 20.32 -10.85 12.01
CA PRO A 57 19.09 -10.66 12.73
C PRO A 57 18.48 -9.30 12.39
N VAL A 58 17.23 -9.33 11.98
CA VAL A 58 16.47 -8.08 11.78
C VAL A 58 16.15 -7.53 13.17
N ASP A 59 16.46 -6.27 13.41
CA ASP A 59 16.01 -5.58 14.62
C ASP A 59 14.48 -5.76 14.75
N PRO A 60 13.97 -6.31 15.86
CA PRO A 60 12.53 -6.45 16.08
C PRO A 60 11.82 -5.09 16.04
N ASN A 61 12.53 -4.00 16.33
CA ASN A 61 12.03 -2.64 16.27
C ASN A 61 12.38 -1.93 14.93
N TRP A 62 12.64 -2.68 13.86
CA TRP A 62 13.03 -2.15 12.56
C TRP A 62 12.04 -1.12 12.00
N PHE A 63 10.79 -1.15 12.43
CA PHE A 63 9.76 -0.18 12.05
C PHE A 63 9.47 0.75 13.23
N ASP A 64 9.94 1.97 13.13
CA ASP A 64 9.62 2.99 14.12
C ASP A 64 8.20 3.53 13.92
N PHE A 65 7.29 3.12 14.80
CA PHE A 65 5.88 3.56 14.81
C PHE A 65 5.72 5.04 15.20
N ASN A 66 6.72 5.66 15.82
CA ASN A 66 6.66 7.08 16.19
C ASN A 66 7.11 8.00 15.04
N ASN A 67 7.75 7.43 14.01
CA ASN A 67 8.15 8.18 12.84
C ASN A 67 6.95 8.51 11.95
N GLU A 68 6.68 9.79 11.73
CA GLU A 68 5.52 10.27 10.96
C GLU A 68 5.51 9.76 9.51
N GLU A 69 6.68 9.67 8.85
CA GLU A 69 6.78 9.15 7.49
C GLU A 69 6.44 7.67 7.44
N ASN A 70 6.90 6.88 8.42
CA ASN A 70 6.56 5.47 8.54
C ASN A 70 5.05 5.27 8.76
N GLN A 71 4.43 6.09 9.61
CA GLN A 71 2.98 6.05 9.81
C GLN A 71 2.22 6.37 8.52
N LYS A 72 2.64 7.40 7.77
CA LYS A 72 2.06 7.74 6.46
C LYS A 72 2.24 6.61 5.46
N LYS A 73 3.42 6.02 5.38
CA LYS A 73 3.67 4.85 4.51
C LYS A 73 2.78 3.68 4.88
N ARG A 74 2.66 3.39 6.17
CA ARG A 74 1.80 2.30 6.66
C ARG A 74 0.32 2.53 6.30
N ALA A 75 -0.20 3.71 6.57
CA ALA A 75 -1.58 4.08 6.24
C ALA A 75 -1.85 3.98 4.74
N TYR A 76 -0.92 4.49 3.93
CA TYR A 76 -1.02 4.41 2.48
C TYR A 76 -0.97 2.97 1.97
N ALA A 77 -0.06 2.13 2.47
CA ALA A 77 0.06 0.73 2.07
C ALA A 77 -1.26 -0.04 2.32
N ILE A 78 -1.89 0.16 3.48
CA ILE A 78 -3.19 -0.43 3.81
C ILE A 78 -4.23 -0.04 2.75
N GLN A 79 -4.33 1.24 2.42
CA GLN A 79 -5.30 1.74 1.46
C GLN A 79 -5.01 1.29 0.02
N HIS A 80 -3.74 1.36 -0.41
CA HIS A 80 -3.33 0.99 -1.76
C HIS A 80 -3.55 -0.49 -2.05
N TYR A 81 -3.15 -1.35 -1.15
CA TYR A 81 -3.25 -2.80 -1.35
C TYR A 81 -4.65 -3.34 -1.08
N ALA A 82 -5.47 -2.66 -0.29
CA ALA A 82 -6.91 -2.94 -0.23
C ALA A 82 -7.59 -2.72 -1.58
N TYR A 83 -7.14 -1.72 -2.36
CA TYR A 83 -7.66 -1.45 -3.70
C TYR A 83 -7.12 -2.42 -4.75
N THR A 84 -5.82 -2.74 -4.72
CA THR A 84 -5.16 -3.58 -5.73
C THR A 84 -5.30 -5.08 -5.49
N GLY A 85 -5.66 -5.49 -4.28
CA GLY A 85 -5.79 -6.89 -3.87
C GLY A 85 -4.48 -7.61 -3.56
N PHE A 86 -3.31 -7.01 -3.86
CA PHE A 86 -2.02 -7.58 -3.49
C PHE A 86 -1.77 -7.41 -1.99
N TYR A 87 -1.01 -8.34 -1.39
CA TYR A 87 -0.66 -8.31 0.04
C TYR A 87 -1.86 -8.13 0.99
N HIS A 88 -3.05 -8.60 0.58
CA HIS A 88 -4.30 -8.39 1.34
C HIS A 88 -4.22 -8.97 2.76
N VAL A 89 -3.55 -10.12 2.95
CA VAL A 89 -3.39 -10.74 4.28
C VAL A 89 -2.61 -9.82 5.22
N GLN A 90 -1.47 -9.27 4.73
CA GLN A 90 -0.64 -8.38 5.52
C GLN A 90 -1.37 -7.08 5.84
N THR A 91 -2.02 -6.49 4.85
CA THR A 91 -2.71 -5.20 5.02
C THR A 91 -3.98 -5.31 5.84
N SER A 92 -4.72 -6.43 5.77
CA SER A 92 -5.84 -6.70 6.67
C SER A 92 -5.38 -6.77 8.12
N ARG A 93 -4.30 -7.53 8.39
CA ARG A 93 -3.72 -7.58 9.73
C ARG A 93 -3.21 -6.22 10.22
N MET A 94 -2.55 -5.45 9.35
CA MET A 94 -2.13 -4.08 9.67
C MET A 94 -3.33 -3.17 9.99
N LYS A 95 -4.47 -3.39 9.37
CA LYS A 95 -5.71 -2.63 9.63
C LYS A 95 -6.35 -3.02 10.97
N GLU A 96 -6.34 -4.31 11.30
CA GLU A 96 -6.94 -4.87 12.51
C GLU A 96 -6.06 -4.62 13.75
N ASP A 97 -4.74 -4.67 13.59
CA ASP A 97 -3.75 -4.51 14.66
C ASP A 97 -2.81 -3.35 14.34
N ALA A 98 -2.95 -2.26 15.10
CA ALA A 98 -2.15 -1.05 14.93
C ALA A 98 -0.64 -1.29 15.19
N THR A 99 -0.28 -2.31 15.95
CA THR A 99 1.10 -2.66 16.31
C THR A 99 1.72 -3.66 15.34
N TYR A 100 0.91 -4.29 14.49
CA TYR A 100 1.41 -5.29 13.54
C TYR A 100 2.11 -4.64 12.35
N MET A 101 3.28 -5.16 12.03
CA MET A 101 3.97 -4.94 10.75
C MET A 101 4.34 -6.30 10.14
N PRO A 102 4.29 -6.44 8.81
CA PRO A 102 4.83 -7.62 8.14
C PRO A 102 6.35 -7.69 8.33
N ASP A 103 6.94 -8.83 8.03
CA ASP A 103 8.40 -8.97 8.04
C ASP A 103 9.05 -7.88 7.16
N LYS A 104 10.21 -7.38 7.58
CA LYS A 104 10.94 -6.31 6.89
C LYS A 104 11.13 -6.59 5.40
N GLU A 105 11.47 -7.83 5.03
CA GLU A 105 11.62 -8.24 3.62
C GLU A 105 10.31 -8.10 2.82
N ILE A 106 9.16 -8.43 3.44
CA ILE A 106 7.85 -8.28 2.82
C ILE A 106 7.53 -6.80 2.64
N TRP A 107 7.77 -6.00 3.67
CA TRP A 107 7.59 -4.56 3.62
C TRP A 107 8.43 -3.89 2.53
N GLU A 108 9.71 -4.23 2.46
CA GLU A 108 10.62 -3.73 1.43
C GLU A 108 10.12 -4.12 0.02
N ARG A 109 9.65 -5.36 -0.18
CA ARG A 109 9.03 -5.78 -1.45
C ARG A 109 7.74 -5.02 -1.78
N MET A 110 6.92 -4.72 -0.79
CA MET A 110 5.72 -3.88 -0.99
C MET A 110 6.11 -2.51 -1.55
N TRP A 111 7.25 -1.96 -1.11
CA TRP A 111 7.74 -0.64 -1.51
C TRP A 111 8.77 -0.64 -2.64
N ALA A 112 9.24 -1.79 -3.09
CA ALA A 112 10.21 -1.89 -4.20
C ALA A 112 9.63 -1.43 -5.55
N ASN A 113 8.31 -1.42 -5.71
CA ASN A 113 7.66 -1.03 -6.94
C ASN A 113 7.64 0.49 -7.12
N LYS A 114 8.24 0.97 -8.25
CA LYS A 114 8.26 2.40 -8.60
C LYS A 114 6.87 3.05 -8.65
N TYR A 115 5.84 2.30 -8.99
CA TYR A 115 4.47 2.83 -9.10
C TYR A 115 3.86 3.16 -7.74
N ILE A 116 4.11 2.35 -6.70
CA ILE A 116 3.64 2.66 -5.35
C ILE A 116 4.29 3.93 -4.82
N ASN A 117 5.61 4.11 -5.06
CA ASN A 117 6.33 5.30 -4.62
C ASN A 117 5.79 6.58 -5.30
N ALA A 118 5.53 6.51 -6.62
CA ALA A 118 4.96 7.64 -7.35
C ALA A 118 3.52 7.95 -6.90
N ALA A 119 2.73 6.93 -6.61
CA ALA A 119 1.37 7.09 -6.10
C ALA A 119 1.38 7.62 -4.66
N PHE A 120 2.27 7.14 -3.80
CA PHE A 120 2.45 7.66 -2.45
C PHE A 120 2.79 9.16 -2.43
N LYS A 121 3.68 9.61 -3.31
CA LYS A 121 3.99 11.04 -3.46
C LYS A 121 2.76 11.87 -3.81
N ARG A 122 1.90 11.36 -4.70
CA ARG A 122 0.63 12.04 -5.05
C ARG A 122 -0.36 12.04 -3.89
N TRP A 123 -0.43 10.93 -3.16
CA TRP A 123 -1.31 10.82 -2.01
C TRP A 123 -0.91 11.78 -0.88
N THR A 124 0.38 11.87 -0.57
CA THR A 124 0.91 12.78 0.46
C THR A 124 0.83 14.25 0.07
N ALA A 125 0.90 14.56 -1.23
CA ALA A 125 0.67 15.92 -1.72
C ALA A 125 -0.78 16.38 -1.53
N GLY A 126 -1.71 15.43 -1.30
CA GLY A 126 -3.13 15.72 -1.17
C GLY A 126 -3.83 15.95 -2.51
N ALA A 127 -5.14 16.07 -2.44
CA ALA A 127 -5.97 16.40 -3.59
C ALA A 127 -5.75 17.86 -4.02
N ARG A 128 -5.61 18.07 -5.32
CA ARG A 128 -5.45 19.42 -5.91
C ARG A 128 -6.68 20.29 -5.72
N PHE A 129 -7.86 19.70 -5.81
CA PHE A 129 -9.13 20.39 -5.66
C PHE A 129 -9.85 19.91 -4.41
N LYS A 130 -10.59 20.81 -3.78
CA LYS A 130 -11.39 20.54 -2.59
C LYS A 130 -12.87 20.55 -2.94
N ILE A 131 -13.69 20.01 -2.05
CA ILE A 131 -15.14 20.12 -2.15
C ILE A 131 -15.52 21.61 -2.19
N GLY A 132 -16.35 22.00 -3.13
CA GLY A 132 -16.76 23.38 -3.40
C GLY A 132 -15.91 24.12 -4.46
N ASP A 133 -14.75 23.58 -4.84
CA ASP A 133 -13.94 24.21 -5.87
C ASP A 133 -14.63 24.16 -7.23
N MET A 134 -14.53 25.27 -7.97
CA MET A 134 -14.99 25.32 -9.37
C MET A 134 -13.88 24.88 -10.30
N VAL A 135 -14.19 23.93 -11.17
CA VAL A 135 -13.26 23.31 -12.11
C VAL A 135 -13.84 23.30 -13.53
N VAL A 136 -12.96 23.22 -14.50
CA VAL A 136 -13.34 23.04 -15.92
C VAL A 136 -12.96 21.65 -16.35
N ASN A 137 -13.93 20.88 -16.86
CA ASN A 137 -13.68 19.55 -17.39
C ASN A 137 -13.00 19.64 -18.76
N LYS A 138 -11.81 19.04 -18.88
CA LYS A 138 -11.06 18.93 -20.14
C LYS A 138 -11.16 17.55 -20.80
N TYR A 139 -11.88 16.62 -20.20
CA TYR A 139 -12.01 15.29 -20.77
C TYR A 139 -13.09 15.25 -21.85
N HIS A 140 -12.84 14.50 -22.91
CA HIS A 140 -13.75 14.30 -24.05
C HIS A 140 -15.02 13.55 -23.65
N THR A 141 -15.93 14.26 -23.04
CA THR A 141 -17.28 13.80 -22.69
C THR A 141 -18.27 14.87 -23.11
N ALA A 142 -19.56 14.62 -22.98
CA ALA A 142 -20.61 15.62 -23.17
C ALA A 142 -20.41 16.89 -22.32
N TYR A 143 -19.53 16.82 -21.32
CA TYR A 143 -19.21 17.92 -20.38
C TYR A 143 -17.88 18.62 -20.68
N TYR A 144 -17.24 18.36 -21.83
CA TYR A 144 -15.98 19.00 -22.18
C TYR A 144 -16.10 20.53 -22.16
N GLY A 145 -15.18 21.16 -21.45
CA GLY A 145 -15.14 22.60 -21.26
C GLY A 145 -16.25 23.19 -20.39
N LYS A 146 -17.16 22.39 -19.83
CA LYS A 146 -18.17 22.88 -18.87
C LYS A 146 -17.55 23.12 -17.50
N ILE A 147 -18.08 24.14 -16.82
CA ILE A 147 -17.72 24.44 -15.45
C ILE A 147 -18.51 23.50 -14.54
N ALA A 148 -17.85 22.99 -13.50
CA ALA A 148 -18.46 22.13 -12.51
C ALA A 148 -17.98 22.49 -11.10
N VAL A 149 -18.76 22.15 -10.08
CA VAL A 149 -18.37 22.24 -8.67
C VAL A 149 -18.01 20.86 -8.16
N VAL A 150 -16.86 20.76 -7.51
CA VAL A 150 -16.41 19.51 -6.88
C VAL A 150 -17.30 19.19 -5.69
N GLU A 151 -17.98 18.05 -5.71
CA GLU A 151 -18.83 17.58 -4.60
C GLU A 151 -18.18 16.51 -3.77
N HIS A 152 -17.32 15.69 -4.39
CA HIS A 152 -16.66 14.60 -3.70
C HIS A 152 -15.24 14.43 -4.20
N VAL A 153 -14.34 14.12 -3.27
CA VAL A 153 -12.93 13.84 -3.54
C VAL A 153 -12.61 12.48 -2.96
N SER A 154 -12.04 11.59 -3.77
CA SER A 154 -11.65 10.25 -3.33
C SER A 154 -10.31 9.82 -3.93
N TRP A 155 -9.68 8.87 -3.26
CA TRP A 155 -8.47 8.22 -3.74
C TRP A 155 -8.80 6.85 -4.33
N ASN A 156 -8.39 6.58 -5.58
CA ASN A 156 -8.67 5.33 -6.27
C ASN A 156 -7.50 4.34 -6.27
N GLY A 157 -6.57 4.45 -5.31
CA GLY A 157 -5.38 3.61 -5.22
C GLY A 157 -4.19 4.09 -6.05
N SER A 158 -4.38 4.92 -7.07
CA SER A 158 -3.34 5.44 -7.96
C SER A 158 -3.32 6.96 -8.11
N GLY A 159 -4.46 7.61 -7.89
CA GLY A 159 -4.63 9.04 -8.04
C GLY A 159 -5.90 9.55 -7.37
N TRP A 160 -5.98 10.87 -7.27
CA TRP A 160 -7.18 11.56 -6.81
C TRP A 160 -8.23 11.57 -7.91
N THR A 161 -9.47 11.31 -7.53
CA THR A 161 -10.65 11.34 -8.39
C THR A 161 -11.71 12.23 -7.79
N TYR A 162 -12.52 12.83 -8.65
CA TYR A 162 -13.48 13.84 -8.25
C TYR A 162 -14.84 13.53 -8.85
N ASN A 163 -15.89 13.66 -8.05
CA ASN A 163 -17.23 13.85 -8.56
C ASN A 163 -17.50 15.35 -8.55
N ALA A 164 -17.85 15.89 -9.70
CA ALA A 164 -18.13 17.31 -9.83
C ALA A 164 -19.46 17.53 -10.59
N LEU A 165 -20.31 18.39 -10.07
CA LEU A 165 -21.59 18.77 -10.69
C LEU A 165 -21.40 19.86 -11.71
N PRO A 166 -21.78 19.67 -12.99
CA PRO A 166 -21.75 20.73 -13.98
C PRO A 166 -22.71 21.87 -13.61
N LEU A 167 -22.21 23.07 -13.73
CA LEU A 167 -23.02 24.29 -13.62
C LEU A 167 -23.40 24.73 -15.05
N SER A 168 -24.58 24.37 -15.51
CA SER A 168 -25.14 24.90 -16.76
C SER A 168 -26.36 25.72 -16.42
N PRO A 169 -26.41 26.98 -16.84
CA PRO A 169 -27.63 27.78 -16.70
C PRO A 169 -28.80 27.09 -17.42
N GLY A 170 -29.86 26.78 -16.71
CA GLY A 170 -31.11 26.28 -17.30
C GLY A 170 -31.23 24.76 -17.49
N GLU A 171 -30.19 23.96 -17.22
CA GLU A 171 -30.28 22.50 -17.24
C GLU A 171 -30.41 21.96 -15.82
N TYR A 172 -31.61 21.54 -15.43
CA TYR A 172 -31.80 20.67 -14.28
C TYR A 172 -31.32 19.27 -14.65
N TYR A 173 -30.21 18.84 -14.07
CA TYR A 173 -29.69 17.51 -14.31
C TYR A 173 -30.55 16.47 -13.57
N ASN A 174 -31.36 15.74 -14.31
CA ASN A 174 -31.98 14.51 -13.86
C ASN A 174 -30.88 13.52 -13.48
N ASN A 175 -30.64 13.33 -12.17
CA ASN A 175 -29.99 12.17 -11.51
C ASN A 175 -28.81 11.49 -12.23
N GLN A 176 -28.13 12.11 -13.16
CA GLN A 176 -26.91 11.56 -13.72
C GLN A 176 -25.77 11.75 -12.71
N LYS A 177 -25.49 10.69 -11.95
CA LYS A 177 -24.27 10.59 -11.16
C LYS A 177 -23.11 10.90 -12.08
N MET A 178 -22.38 11.98 -11.80
CA MET A 178 -21.16 12.28 -12.52
C MET A 178 -20.19 11.13 -12.35
N GLN A 179 -19.60 10.70 -13.45
CA GLN A 179 -18.55 9.70 -13.43
C GLN A 179 -17.36 10.26 -12.65
N MET A 180 -16.68 9.41 -11.90
CA MET A 180 -15.42 9.73 -11.25
C MET A 180 -14.41 10.15 -12.33
N ILE A 181 -13.91 11.37 -12.25
CA ILE A 181 -12.96 11.92 -13.20
C ILE A 181 -11.61 12.10 -12.51
N GLU A 182 -10.55 11.63 -13.15
CA GLU A 182 -9.20 11.78 -12.63
C GLU A 182 -8.76 13.26 -12.63
N GLU A 183 -7.96 13.62 -11.65
CA GLU A 183 -7.47 15.00 -11.43
C GLU A 183 -6.87 15.66 -12.68
N LYS A 184 -6.15 14.88 -13.50
CA LYS A 184 -5.51 15.39 -14.73
C LYS A 184 -6.48 16.00 -15.74
N HIS A 185 -7.76 15.69 -15.65
CA HIS A 185 -8.81 16.15 -16.56
C HIS A 185 -9.52 17.42 -16.08
N PHE A 186 -9.13 17.93 -14.90
CA PHE A 186 -9.69 19.18 -14.39
C PHE A 186 -8.68 20.33 -14.43
N LEU A 187 -9.19 21.52 -14.68
CA LEU A 187 -8.48 22.79 -14.47
C LEU A 187 -9.24 23.65 -13.49
N PRO A 188 -8.54 24.51 -12.73
CA PRO A 188 -9.20 25.57 -11.98
C PRO A 188 -10.06 26.41 -12.92
N ALA A 189 -11.30 26.70 -12.54
CA ALA A 189 -12.10 27.67 -13.25
C ALA A 189 -11.54 29.08 -12.99
N SER A 190 -10.90 29.67 -13.99
CA SER A 190 -10.44 31.06 -13.90
C SER A 190 -11.60 32.02 -14.19
N ASN A 191 -11.51 33.25 -13.65
CA ASN A 191 -12.46 34.34 -13.94
C ASN A 191 -12.67 34.57 -15.45
N ARG A 192 -11.67 34.26 -16.28
CA ARG A 192 -11.75 34.35 -17.74
C ARG A 192 -12.66 33.27 -18.33
N ASN A 193 -12.69 32.09 -17.74
CA ASN A 193 -13.57 30.99 -18.15
C ASN A 193 -15.02 31.23 -17.70
N LEU A 194 -15.21 31.95 -16.60
CA LEU A 194 -16.53 32.32 -16.06
C LEU A 194 -17.19 33.41 -16.89
N LYS A 195 -16.43 34.43 -17.33
CA LYS A 195 -16.99 35.57 -18.11
C LYS A 195 -17.48 35.22 -19.51
N ASN A 196 -16.99 34.18 -20.13
CA ASN A 196 -17.35 33.78 -21.49
C ASN A 196 -18.51 32.80 -21.57
N ARG A 197 -19.21 32.50 -20.46
CA ARG A 197 -20.23 31.44 -20.37
C ARG A 197 -21.45 31.81 -19.53
N ILE A 198 -21.55 33.04 -19.08
CA ILE A 198 -22.77 33.68 -18.60
C ILE A 198 -23.32 34.54 -19.77
#